data_ab264ae4d9f327daccc654d575c848c4
#
_entry.id   ab264ae4d9f327daccc654d575c848c4
#
_cell.length_a   1.000
_cell.length_b   1.000
_cell.length_c   1.000
_cell.angle_alpha   90.00
_cell.angle_beta   90.00
_cell.angle_gamma   90.00
#
_symmetry.space_group_name_H-M   'P 1'
#
loop_
_entity.id
_entity.type
_entity.pdbx_description
1 polymer ?
#
loop_
_entity_poly.entity_id
_entity_poly.type
_entity_poly.pdbx_seq_one_letter_code
_entity_poly.pdbx_strand_id
1 'polypeptide(L)'
;TTSGTKKIGGTFTCKPPNAMVGEYCSAPHLSWTDKKLKKNEIFYLELGGAKHRYHVPLARCIYMGKAPEKILRIAEIIKEGLNSVMDRVKPGVSGHDLEEVWKKVISKYNIEKDSRIGYPVGIGYPPTWGELTTSLRKGDKNIIHENMTFHCIPALCMEKFGIVISETFVVKKKGAER
;
A
#
# COMPACT_ATOMS: atom_id res chain seq x y z
N THR A 1 -8.01 -10.05 -11.38
CA THR A 1 -8.26 -8.61 -11.58
C THR A 1 -9.12 -8.36 -12.80
N THR A 2 -8.72 -8.86 -13.97
CA THR A 2 -9.46 -8.69 -15.24
C THR A 2 -10.88 -9.28 -15.16
N SER A 3 -11.05 -10.42 -14.49
CA SER A 3 -12.37 -11.06 -14.29
C SER A 3 -13.30 -10.21 -13.43
N GLY A 4 -12.82 -9.69 -12.30
CA GLY A 4 -13.60 -8.79 -11.45
C GLY A 4 -13.95 -7.48 -12.15
N THR A 5 -12.98 -6.91 -12.87
CA THR A 5 -13.17 -5.69 -13.65
C THR A 5 -14.23 -5.87 -14.72
N LYS A 6 -14.22 -6.98 -15.46
CA LYS A 6 -15.25 -7.29 -16.48
C LYS A 6 -16.65 -7.47 -15.86
N LYS A 7 -16.75 -8.18 -14.74
CA LYS A 7 -18.02 -8.47 -14.07
C LYS A 7 -18.75 -7.20 -13.61
N ILE A 8 -18.02 -6.20 -13.17
CA ILE A 8 -18.57 -4.91 -12.69
C ILE A 8 -18.48 -3.78 -13.71
N GLY A 9 -18.14 -4.09 -14.97
CA GLY A 9 -17.99 -3.10 -16.03
C GLY A 9 -16.72 -2.26 -15.90
N GLY A 10 -15.64 -2.84 -15.39
CA GLY A 10 -14.34 -2.16 -15.26
C GLY A 10 -13.58 -2.05 -16.58
N THR A 11 -12.52 -1.25 -16.56
CA THR A 11 -11.56 -1.05 -17.64
C THR A 11 -10.22 -1.72 -17.33
N PHE A 12 -9.31 -1.78 -18.29
CA PHE A 12 -7.96 -2.27 -18.02
C PHE A 12 -7.21 -1.31 -17.07
N THR A 13 -6.32 -1.86 -16.26
CA THR A 13 -5.48 -1.09 -15.33
C THR A 13 -4.31 -0.44 -16.07
N CYS A 14 -3.74 0.63 -15.51
CA CYS A 14 -2.60 1.32 -16.13
C CYS A 14 -1.27 0.59 -15.96
N LYS A 15 -1.19 -0.40 -15.08
CA LYS A 15 -0.03 -1.31 -14.97
C LYS A 15 -0.49 -2.72 -14.62
N PRO A 16 0.31 -3.75 -14.96
CA PRO A 16 0.02 -5.12 -14.54
C PRO A 16 0.11 -5.26 -13.02
N PRO A 17 -0.50 -6.33 -12.43
CA PRO A 17 -0.27 -6.68 -11.04
C PRO A 17 1.21 -6.90 -10.73
N ASN A 18 1.67 -6.41 -9.58
CA ASN A 18 2.95 -6.85 -9.02
C ASN A 18 2.71 -8.14 -8.24
N ALA A 19 3.46 -9.18 -8.57
CA ALA A 19 3.39 -10.47 -7.91
C ALA A 19 4.81 -10.95 -7.59
N MET A 20 5.18 -10.98 -6.32
CA MET A 20 6.53 -11.33 -5.89
C MET A 20 6.52 -12.47 -4.91
N VAL A 21 7.55 -13.29 -4.92
CA VAL A 21 7.62 -14.56 -4.22
C VAL A 21 8.90 -14.65 -3.39
N GLY A 22 8.78 -15.09 -2.15
CA GLY A 22 9.89 -15.37 -1.25
C GLY A 22 10.75 -14.13 -1.00
N GLU A 23 12.06 -14.25 -1.22
CA GLU A 23 13.03 -13.15 -1.01
C GLU A 23 12.80 -11.93 -1.91
N TYR A 24 12.19 -12.10 -3.08
CA TYR A 24 11.84 -10.97 -3.96
C TYR A 24 10.80 -10.02 -3.35
N CYS A 25 10.09 -10.46 -2.32
CA CYS A 25 9.22 -9.56 -1.55
C CYS A 25 10.00 -8.51 -0.74
N SER A 26 11.32 -8.65 -0.60
CA SER A 26 12.17 -7.65 0.06
C SER A 26 12.39 -6.39 -0.79
N ALA A 27 12.16 -6.48 -2.09
CA ALA A 27 12.28 -5.36 -3.02
C ALA A 27 10.96 -5.16 -3.79
N PRO A 28 10.23 -4.07 -3.52
CA PRO A 28 8.99 -3.80 -4.25
C PRO A 28 9.27 -3.50 -5.73
N HIS A 29 8.32 -3.84 -6.58
CA HIS A 29 8.34 -3.54 -8.02
C HIS A 29 9.47 -4.21 -8.83
N LEU A 30 9.87 -5.42 -8.44
CA LEU A 30 10.77 -6.22 -9.27
C LEU A 30 10.09 -6.61 -10.59
N SER A 31 10.92 -6.75 -11.62
CA SER A 31 10.51 -7.28 -12.90
C SER A 31 10.00 -8.71 -12.79
N TRP A 32 9.30 -9.16 -13.82
CA TRP A 32 8.83 -10.53 -13.93
C TRP A 32 9.97 -11.56 -13.79
N THR A 33 9.69 -12.70 -13.20
CA THR A 33 10.62 -13.80 -12.96
C THR A 33 9.90 -15.14 -13.08
N ASP A 34 10.64 -16.20 -13.48
CA ASP A 34 10.16 -17.58 -13.55
C ASP A 34 10.06 -18.27 -12.18
N LYS A 35 10.34 -17.58 -11.10
CA LYS A 35 10.31 -18.16 -9.76
C LYS A 35 8.91 -18.68 -9.42
N LYS A 36 8.83 -19.97 -9.12
CA LYS A 36 7.59 -20.62 -8.70
C LYS A 36 7.39 -20.43 -7.20
N LEU A 37 6.15 -20.15 -6.81
CA LEU A 37 5.75 -20.11 -5.41
C LEU A 37 5.90 -21.49 -4.76
N LYS A 38 6.54 -21.53 -3.59
CA LYS A 38 6.77 -22.76 -2.83
C LYS A 38 6.04 -22.71 -1.48
N LYS A 39 5.91 -23.88 -0.85
CA LYS A 39 5.44 -23.98 0.53
C LYS A 39 6.43 -23.26 1.46
N ASN A 40 5.91 -22.62 2.49
CA ASN A 40 6.66 -21.82 3.47
C ASN A 40 7.35 -20.57 2.90
N GLU A 41 6.82 -20.01 1.84
CA GLU A 41 7.24 -18.73 1.28
C GLU A 41 6.14 -17.67 1.41
N ILE A 42 6.55 -16.42 1.45
CA ILE A 42 5.66 -15.28 1.36
C ILE A 42 5.35 -14.97 -0.11
N PHE A 43 4.13 -14.60 -0.36
CA PHE A 43 3.66 -14.11 -1.66
C PHE A 43 3.09 -12.70 -1.48
N TYR A 44 3.67 -11.73 -2.13
CA TYR A 44 3.18 -10.36 -2.21
C TYR A 44 2.39 -10.17 -3.50
N LEU A 45 1.21 -9.60 -3.38
CA LEU A 45 0.37 -9.25 -4.51
C LEU A 45 -0.12 -7.81 -4.37
N GLU A 46 0.20 -6.96 -5.34
CA GLU A 46 -0.39 -5.64 -5.51
C GLU A 46 -1.11 -5.56 -6.85
N LEU A 47 -2.34 -5.19 -6.80
CA LEU A 47 -3.21 -5.07 -7.97
C LEU A 47 -4.13 -3.85 -7.84
N GLY A 48 -4.59 -3.33 -8.96
CA GLY A 48 -5.57 -2.24 -8.99
C GLY A 48 -6.80 -2.61 -9.82
N GLY A 49 -7.97 -2.41 -9.24
CA GLY A 49 -9.19 -2.33 -10.03
C GLY A 49 -9.26 -0.99 -10.75
N ALA A 50 -9.85 -0.96 -11.95
CA ALA A 50 -10.05 0.27 -12.69
C ALA A 50 -11.45 0.35 -13.31
N LYS A 51 -12.11 1.50 -13.16
CA LYS A 51 -13.37 1.80 -13.82
C LYS A 51 -13.35 3.26 -14.28
N HIS A 52 -13.68 3.50 -15.56
CA HIS A 52 -13.61 4.84 -16.14
C HIS A 52 -12.25 5.53 -15.91
N ARG A 53 -11.18 4.76 -15.89
CA ARG A 53 -9.80 5.17 -15.56
C ARG A 53 -9.53 5.52 -14.10
N TYR A 54 -10.51 5.53 -13.21
CA TYR A 54 -10.27 5.63 -11.77
C TYR A 54 -9.72 4.30 -11.23
N HIS A 55 -8.66 4.39 -10.44
CA HIS A 55 -7.94 3.23 -9.93
C HIS A 55 -8.10 3.08 -8.43
N VAL A 56 -8.27 1.83 -7.99
CA VAL A 56 -8.29 1.42 -6.58
C VAL A 56 -7.22 0.35 -6.38
N PRO A 57 -5.97 0.72 -6.09
CA PRO A 57 -4.90 -0.23 -5.80
C PRO A 57 -5.08 -0.88 -4.43
N LEU A 58 -4.64 -2.14 -4.33
CA LEU A 58 -4.61 -2.90 -3.09
C LEU A 58 -3.40 -3.83 -3.06
N ALA A 59 -2.70 -3.88 -1.92
CA ALA A 59 -1.59 -4.79 -1.70
C ALA A 59 -1.85 -5.69 -0.49
N ARG A 60 -1.52 -6.97 -0.65
CA ARG A 60 -1.63 -7.98 0.41
C ARG A 60 -0.45 -8.95 0.32
N CYS A 61 -0.07 -9.47 1.48
CA CYS A 61 0.85 -10.59 1.58
C CYS A 61 0.12 -11.85 2.05
N ILE A 62 0.47 -12.97 1.47
CA ILE A 62 -0.04 -14.29 1.80
C ILE A 62 1.17 -15.16 2.15
N TYR A 63 1.10 -15.91 3.24
CA TYR A 63 2.12 -16.89 3.56
C TYR A 63 1.63 -18.30 3.19
N MET A 64 2.42 -19.03 2.44
CA MET A 64 2.07 -20.35 1.93
C MET A 64 2.34 -21.44 2.95
N GLY A 65 1.46 -21.56 3.95
CA GLY A 65 1.56 -22.49 5.07
C GLY A 65 1.39 -21.79 6.41
N LYS A 66 1.99 -22.34 7.48
CA LYS A 66 1.99 -21.72 8.82
C LYS A 66 3.05 -20.63 8.85
N ALA A 67 2.63 -19.38 8.96
CA ALA A 67 3.55 -18.25 9.02
C ALA A 67 4.39 -18.29 10.33
N PRO A 68 5.72 -18.07 10.24
CA PRO A 68 6.56 -17.90 11.41
C PRO A 68 6.13 -16.68 12.24
N GLU A 69 6.36 -16.74 13.55
CA GLU A 69 5.99 -15.66 14.48
C GLU A 69 6.60 -14.30 14.06
N LYS A 70 7.84 -14.29 13.61
CA LYS A 70 8.50 -13.08 13.10
C LYS A 70 7.72 -12.42 11.96
N ILE A 71 7.17 -13.19 11.03
CA ILE A 71 6.36 -12.69 9.90
C ILE A 71 5.04 -12.12 10.43
N LEU A 72 4.37 -12.83 11.34
CA LEU A 72 3.11 -12.37 11.95
C LEU A 72 3.32 -11.07 12.72
N ARG A 73 4.39 -10.98 13.53
CA ARG A 73 4.72 -9.76 14.27
C ARG A 73 4.92 -8.55 13.36
N ILE A 74 5.65 -8.69 12.26
CA ILE A 74 5.85 -7.59 11.29
C ILE A 74 4.51 -7.20 10.65
N ALA A 75 3.66 -8.16 10.31
CA ALA A 75 2.34 -7.89 9.76
C ALA A 75 1.45 -7.11 10.75
N GLU A 76 1.47 -7.46 12.04
CA GLU A 76 0.71 -6.72 13.07
C GLU A 76 1.24 -5.30 13.26
N ILE A 77 2.55 -5.06 13.23
CA ILE A 77 3.14 -3.72 13.28
C ILE A 77 2.65 -2.86 12.10
N ILE A 78 2.63 -3.43 10.89
CA ILE A 78 2.13 -2.72 9.71
C ILE A 78 0.65 -2.40 9.85
N LYS A 79 -0.16 -3.34 10.35
CA LYS A 79 -1.60 -3.14 10.59
C LYS A 79 -1.85 -2.06 11.63
N GLU A 80 -1.11 -2.07 12.76
CA GLU A 80 -1.18 -1.02 13.78
C GLU A 80 -0.88 0.35 13.17
N GLY A 81 0.21 0.46 12.41
CA GLY A 81 0.60 1.70 11.78
C GLY A 81 -0.40 2.19 10.74
N LEU A 82 -0.88 1.28 9.87
CA LEU A 82 -1.88 1.59 8.86
C LEU A 82 -3.19 2.09 9.50
N ASN A 83 -3.68 1.41 10.52
CA ASN A 83 -4.90 1.82 11.23
C ASN A 83 -4.70 3.17 11.92
N SER A 84 -3.57 3.38 12.60
CA SER A 84 -3.25 4.68 13.22
C SER A 84 -3.23 5.83 12.20
N VAL A 85 -2.71 5.58 11.01
CA VAL A 85 -2.76 6.56 9.90
C VAL A 85 -4.21 6.81 9.48
N MET A 86 -5.01 5.76 9.29
CA MET A 86 -6.44 5.90 8.92
C MET A 86 -7.23 6.71 9.95
N ASP A 87 -7.00 6.48 11.25
CA ASP A 87 -7.65 7.19 12.34
C ASP A 87 -7.27 8.69 12.39
N ARG A 88 -6.09 9.03 11.86
CA ARG A 88 -5.60 10.42 11.79
C ARG A 88 -6.09 11.18 10.56
N VAL A 89 -6.49 10.48 9.50
CA VAL A 89 -6.95 11.10 8.25
C VAL A 89 -8.16 12.00 8.49
N LYS A 90 -8.04 13.25 8.08
CA LYS A 90 -9.14 14.22 7.99
C LYS A 90 -8.72 15.41 7.14
N PRO A 91 -9.65 16.23 6.62
CA PRO A 91 -9.30 17.48 5.98
C PRO A 91 -8.44 18.37 6.90
N GLY A 92 -7.44 19.03 6.35
CA GLY A 92 -6.55 19.94 7.08
C GLY A 92 -5.25 19.32 7.59
N VAL A 93 -5.08 17.98 7.53
CA VAL A 93 -3.78 17.34 7.81
C VAL A 93 -2.90 17.35 6.55
N SER A 94 -1.59 17.28 6.72
CA SER A 94 -0.64 17.16 5.60
C SER A 94 -0.19 15.72 5.37
N GLY A 95 0.45 15.46 4.23
CA GLY A 95 1.10 14.19 3.96
C GLY A 95 2.20 13.88 4.97
N HIS A 96 2.91 14.91 5.45
CA HIS A 96 3.90 14.80 6.53
C HIS A 96 3.28 14.33 7.84
N ASP A 97 2.13 14.91 8.25
CA ASP A 97 1.46 14.55 9.50
C ASP A 97 1.06 13.08 9.53
N LEU A 98 0.61 12.53 8.40
CA LEU A 98 0.23 11.12 8.31
C LEU A 98 1.45 10.18 8.36
N GLU A 99 2.54 10.56 7.72
CA GLU A 99 3.79 9.79 7.79
C GLU A 99 4.39 9.81 9.19
N GLU A 100 4.32 10.92 9.92
CA GLU A 100 4.77 11.01 11.31
C GLU A 100 3.98 10.08 12.25
N VAL A 101 2.69 9.87 11.99
CA VAL A 101 1.89 8.89 12.74
C VAL A 101 2.44 7.47 12.52
N TRP A 102 2.74 7.11 11.26
CA TRP A 102 3.36 5.84 10.93
C TRP A 102 4.71 5.67 11.63
N LYS A 103 5.58 6.66 11.55
CA LYS A 103 6.89 6.66 12.21
C LYS A 103 6.80 6.45 13.71
N LYS A 104 5.88 7.12 14.38
CA LYS A 104 5.63 6.94 15.81
C LYS A 104 5.26 5.51 16.17
N VAL A 105 4.52 4.81 15.33
CA VAL A 105 4.18 3.40 15.57
C VAL A 105 5.41 2.52 15.41
N ILE A 106 6.13 2.59 14.29
CA ILE A 106 7.25 1.68 14.03
C ILE A 106 8.44 1.92 14.96
N SER A 107 8.65 3.15 15.42
CA SER A 107 9.72 3.48 16.39
C SER A 107 9.55 2.78 17.75
N LYS A 108 8.34 2.46 18.19
CA LYS A 108 8.08 1.65 19.40
C LYS A 108 8.72 0.25 19.29
N TYR A 109 8.97 -0.20 18.09
CA TYR A 109 9.56 -1.51 17.78
C TYR A 109 11.02 -1.42 17.31
N ASN A 110 11.66 -0.26 17.50
CA ASN A 110 13.02 0.03 17.05
C ASN A 110 13.18 -0.18 15.53
N ILE A 111 12.16 0.18 14.76
CA ILE A 111 12.18 0.12 13.29
C ILE A 111 12.24 1.55 12.76
N GLU A 112 13.19 1.77 11.85
CA GLU A 112 13.31 3.01 11.10
C GLU A 112 13.03 2.75 9.62
N LYS A 113 12.33 3.68 8.99
CA LYS A 113 12.06 3.65 7.56
C LYS A 113 11.85 5.04 7.00
N ASP A 114 12.55 5.34 5.93
CA ASP A 114 12.62 6.68 5.32
C ASP A 114 11.98 6.75 3.92
N SER A 115 10.96 5.94 3.67
CA SER A 115 10.21 5.99 2.41
C SER A 115 8.77 6.45 2.64
N ARG A 116 8.17 7.04 1.61
CA ARG A 116 6.75 7.38 1.62
C ARG A 116 5.89 6.17 1.98
N ILE A 117 4.78 6.42 2.64
CA ILE A 117 3.79 5.39 3.00
C ILE A 117 2.54 5.43 2.12
N GLY A 118 2.48 6.32 1.15
CA GLY A 118 1.33 6.41 0.25
C GLY A 118 1.42 7.57 -0.72
N TYR A 119 0.43 7.63 -1.58
CA TYR A 119 0.31 8.62 -2.65
C TYR A 119 -1.15 8.76 -3.10
N PRO A 120 -1.55 9.88 -3.72
CA PRO A 120 -2.89 10.05 -4.22
C PRO A 120 -3.13 9.16 -5.45
N VAL A 121 -4.37 8.73 -5.58
CA VAL A 121 -4.84 7.93 -6.71
C VAL A 121 -6.13 8.53 -7.27
N GLY A 122 -6.36 8.28 -8.56
CA GLY A 122 -7.53 8.80 -9.25
C GLY A 122 -7.57 8.29 -10.67
N ILE A 123 -7.70 9.20 -11.63
CA ILE A 123 -7.60 8.87 -13.05
C ILE A 123 -6.15 8.54 -13.37
N GLY A 124 -5.89 7.31 -13.81
CA GLY A 124 -4.55 6.84 -14.12
C GLY A 124 -4.42 6.32 -15.55
N TYR A 125 -3.25 6.57 -16.14
CA TYR A 125 -2.84 6.03 -17.44
C TYR A 125 -1.46 5.36 -17.32
N PRO A 126 -1.13 4.41 -18.19
CA PRO A 126 0.21 3.83 -18.16
C PRO A 126 1.31 4.90 -18.14
N PRO A 127 2.37 4.70 -17.37
CA PRO A 127 2.76 3.47 -16.67
C PRO A 127 2.34 3.41 -15.19
N THR A 128 1.58 4.37 -14.65
CA THR A 128 1.27 4.42 -13.21
C THR A 128 -0.16 4.85 -12.94
N TRP A 129 -0.70 4.36 -11.82
CA TRP A 129 -1.97 4.84 -11.24
C TRP A 129 -1.78 5.88 -10.13
N GLY A 130 -0.55 6.10 -9.68
CA GLY A 130 -0.26 7.11 -8.65
C GLY A 130 -0.12 8.49 -9.27
N GLU A 131 -0.67 9.48 -8.61
CA GLU A 131 -0.46 10.88 -8.96
C GLU A 131 0.79 11.44 -8.27
N LEU A 132 1.34 12.54 -8.81
CA LEU A 132 2.58 13.17 -8.35
C LEU A 132 2.32 14.49 -7.62
N THR A 133 1.06 14.85 -7.36
CA THR A 133 0.67 16.13 -6.79
C THR A 133 1.01 16.27 -5.31
N THR A 134 0.99 15.16 -4.56
CA THR A 134 1.35 15.08 -3.14
C THR A 134 1.85 13.68 -2.79
N SER A 135 2.31 13.49 -1.58
CA SER A 135 2.80 12.20 -1.10
C SER A 135 2.64 12.08 0.42
N LEU A 136 2.32 10.89 0.90
CA LEU A 136 2.33 10.61 2.35
C LEU A 136 3.76 10.32 2.78
N ARG A 137 4.54 11.40 3.01
CA ARG A 137 5.97 11.31 3.32
C ARG A 137 6.44 12.51 4.14
N LYS A 138 7.57 12.34 4.80
CA LYS A 138 8.26 13.41 5.53
C LYS A 138 8.50 14.62 4.62
N GLY A 139 8.12 15.79 5.13
CA GLY A 139 8.33 17.08 4.47
C GLY A 139 7.27 17.45 3.43
N ASP A 140 6.33 16.59 3.09
CA ASP A 140 5.20 16.95 2.23
C ASP A 140 4.19 17.79 3.02
N LYS A 141 4.14 19.09 2.72
CA LYS A 141 3.30 20.09 3.40
C LYS A 141 1.94 20.30 2.71
N ASN A 142 1.66 19.58 1.62
CA ASN A 142 0.39 19.70 0.94
C ASN A 142 -0.75 19.27 1.86
N ILE A 143 -1.74 20.13 1.96
CA ILE A 143 -2.90 19.90 2.82
C ILE A 143 -3.87 18.94 2.12
N ILE A 144 -4.33 17.97 2.88
CA ILE A 144 -5.31 16.98 2.41
C ILE A 144 -6.71 17.59 2.54
N HIS A 145 -7.47 17.51 1.46
CA HIS A 145 -8.84 18.03 1.37
C HIS A 145 -9.86 16.90 1.29
N GLU A 146 -11.10 17.24 1.61
CA GLU A 146 -12.25 16.34 1.43
C GLU A 146 -12.34 15.86 -0.03
N ASN A 147 -12.72 14.60 -0.22
CA ASN A 147 -12.83 13.88 -1.49
C ASN A 147 -11.51 13.58 -2.21
N MET A 148 -10.37 13.92 -1.67
CA MET A 148 -9.10 13.34 -2.15
C MET A 148 -9.07 11.83 -1.86
N THR A 149 -8.48 11.07 -2.78
CA THR A 149 -8.30 9.62 -2.65
C THR A 149 -6.82 9.26 -2.59
N PHE A 150 -6.47 8.30 -1.74
CA PHE A 150 -5.09 7.88 -1.52
C PHE A 150 -4.98 6.36 -1.47
N HIS A 151 -3.87 5.87 -1.96
CA HIS A 151 -3.37 4.53 -1.66
C HIS A 151 -2.34 4.64 -0.54
N CYS A 152 -2.73 4.27 0.69
CA CYS A 152 -1.79 4.13 1.80
C CYS A 152 -1.21 2.72 1.80
N ILE A 153 0.10 2.62 1.56
CA ILE A 153 0.82 1.37 1.32
C ILE A 153 2.10 1.30 2.16
N PRO A 154 1.99 1.27 3.50
CA PRO A 154 3.14 1.04 4.34
C PRO A 154 3.70 -0.37 4.10
N ALA A 155 5.03 -0.45 4.06
CA ALA A 155 5.75 -1.69 3.85
C ALA A 155 6.97 -1.76 4.75
N LEU A 156 7.31 -2.94 5.25
CA LEU A 156 8.57 -3.22 5.93
C LEU A 156 9.33 -4.28 5.15
N CYS A 157 10.39 -3.83 4.48
CA CYS A 157 11.27 -4.68 3.70
C CYS A 157 12.48 -5.06 4.56
N MET A 158 12.64 -6.34 4.80
CA MET A 158 13.77 -6.94 5.50
C MET A 158 14.72 -7.56 4.48
N GLU A 159 15.89 -7.99 4.92
CA GLU A 159 16.91 -8.58 4.04
C GLU A 159 16.38 -9.74 3.17
N LYS A 160 15.55 -10.63 3.74
CA LYS A 160 15.08 -11.86 3.08
C LYS A 160 13.57 -11.93 2.83
N PHE A 161 12.82 -10.92 3.21
CA PHE A 161 11.38 -10.84 2.97
C PHE A 161 10.88 -9.41 3.11
N GLY A 162 9.73 -9.14 2.54
CA GLY A 162 9.01 -7.89 2.77
C GLY A 162 7.54 -8.16 3.03
N ILE A 163 6.93 -7.33 3.85
CA ILE A 163 5.49 -7.36 4.10
C ILE A 163 4.91 -6.01 3.72
N VAL A 164 3.85 -6.07 2.95
CA VAL A 164 3.10 -4.91 2.50
C VAL A 164 1.62 -5.15 2.75
N ILE A 165 0.98 -4.21 3.41
CA ILE A 165 -0.47 -4.21 3.62
C ILE A 165 -0.95 -2.80 3.30
N SER A 166 -1.91 -2.65 2.42
CA SER A 166 -2.37 -1.33 2.01
C SER A 166 -3.88 -1.18 2.03
N GLU A 167 -4.33 0.05 2.03
CA GLU A 167 -5.71 0.43 1.82
C GLU A 167 -5.79 1.61 0.84
N THR A 168 -6.78 1.57 -0.04
CA THR A 168 -7.22 2.77 -0.76
C THR A 168 -8.39 3.37 0.00
N PHE A 169 -8.34 4.67 0.23
CA PHE A 169 -9.37 5.38 0.98
C PHE A 169 -9.70 6.74 0.35
N VAL A 170 -10.90 7.22 0.62
CA VAL A 170 -11.32 8.59 0.33
C VAL A 170 -11.38 9.40 1.63
N VAL A 171 -10.90 10.63 1.56
CA VAL A 171 -10.98 11.59 2.68
C VAL A 171 -12.38 12.14 2.78
N LYS A 172 -13.05 11.95 3.91
CA LYS A 172 -14.36 12.53 4.22
C LYS A 172 -14.23 13.53 5.37
N LYS A 173 -15.28 14.33 5.60
CA LYS A 173 -15.33 15.33 6.70
C LYS A 173 -14.88 14.76 8.05
N LYS A 174 -15.25 13.51 8.35
CA LYS A 174 -15.03 12.87 9.65
C LYS A 174 -13.83 11.92 9.67
N GLY A 175 -13.17 11.64 8.55
CA GLY A 175 -12.06 10.71 8.49
C GLY A 175 -11.92 9.97 7.17
N ALA A 176 -11.17 8.86 7.18
CA ALA A 176 -11.01 7.99 6.03
C ALA A 176 -12.23 7.06 5.85
N GLU A 177 -12.69 6.90 4.62
CA GLU A 177 -13.67 5.88 4.20
C GLU A 177 -12.96 4.91 3.24
N ARG A 178 -13.00 3.60 3.55
CA ARG A 178 -12.32 2.52 2.79
C ARG A 178 -13.25 1.87 1.78
#